data_25645edcfc6c5cb1a33b5975e8c709f6
#
_entry.id   25645edcfc6c5cb1a33b5975e8c709f6
#
_cell.length_a   1.000
_cell.length_b   1.000
_cell.length_c   1.000
_cell.angle_alpha   90.00
_cell.angle_beta   90.00
_cell.angle_gamma   90.00
#
_symmetry.space_group_name_H-M   'P 1'
#
loop_
_entity.id
_entity.type
_entity.pdbx_description
1 polymer ?
#
loop_
_entity_poly.entity_id
_entity_poly.type
_entity_poly.pdbx_seq_one_letter_code
_entity_poly.pdbx_strand_id
1 'polypeptide(L)'
;MSLDAIPIHVINAPSGEPGLTGNAPPLLRELLEQVRRLLATGEPSAIDLSALPLTPADLDWLREKLGAGEISVTLQANGESTLNETGCPGVWWVTHHNEQGAVTSQFIEVTFVPELVKAHPQDVAIGQEQLELMISDL
;
A
#
# COMPACT_ATOMS: atom_id res chain seq x y z
N MET A 1 -7.00 -7.04 -36.55
CA MET A 1 -6.99 -6.59 -36.07
C MET A 1 -7.44 -6.22 -35.45
N SER A 2 -7.62 -6.37 -35.47
CA SER A 2 -7.66 -5.92 -34.78
C SER A 2 -8.43 -5.53 -34.10
N LEU A 3 -8.85 -5.84 -34.14
CA LEU A 3 -9.16 -5.34 -33.43
C LEU A 3 -9.59 -5.22 -32.65
N ASP A 4 -9.70 -5.53 -32.82
CA ASP A 4 -9.58 -5.23 -32.11
C ASP A 4 -9.75 -4.82 -31.53
N ALA A 5 -9.84 -4.98 -31.93
CA ALA A 5 -9.48 -4.38 -31.44
C ALA A 5 -9.68 -3.73 -31.22
N ILE A 6 -9.86 -3.74 -31.39
CA ILE A 6 -9.64 -2.95 -31.16
C ILE A 6 -9.95 -2.23 -30.80
N PRO A 7 -10.13 -2.19 -30.95
CA PRO A 7 -10.03 -1.37 -30.52
C PRO A 7 -10.34 -0.75 -29.91
N ILE A 8 -10.37 -0.82 -29.85
CA ILE A 8 -10.30 -0.15 -29.33
C ILE A 8 -10.14 0.49 -28.81
N HIS A 9 -9.90 0.62 -28.88
CA HIS A 9 -9.34 1.29 -28.44
C HIS A 9 -8.83 1.87 -28.22
N VAL A 10 -8.45 1.31 -28.00
CA VAL A 10 -7.78 1.94 -27.93
C VAL A 10 -7.47 2.79 -28.17
N ILE A 11 -7.33 2.98 -27.93
CA ILE A 11 -7.20 4.01 -28.24
C ILE A 11 -6.90 5.09 -27.67
N ASN A 12 -6.97 5.27 -26.82
CA ASN A 12 -6.78 6.46 -26.32
C ASN A 12 -6.13 6.62 -25.05
N ALA A 13 -5.07 5.92 -24.72
CA ALA A 13 -4.23 6.20 -23.57
C ALA A 13 -3.65 7.59 -23.75
N PRO A 14 -3.92 8.55 -22.85
CA PRO A 14 -3.48 9.93 -23.04
C PRO A 14 -1.98 10.08 -23.16
N SER A 15 -1.21 9.20 -22.52
CA SER A 15 0.24 9.21 -22.60
C SER A 15 0.76 8.38 -23.78
N GLY A 16 -0.14 7.73 -24.52
CA GLY A 16 0.23 6.80 -25.56
C GLY A 16 0.58 5.41 -25.04
N GLU A 17 0.57 5.18 -23.74
CA GLU A 17 0.84 3.88 -23.17
C GLU A 17 -0.43 3.06 -23.05
N PRO A 18 -0.40 1.76 -23.52
CA PRO A 18 -1.60 0.94 -23.45
C PRO A 18 -2.04 0.72 -22.01
N GLY A 19 -3.32 0.79 -21.77
CA GLY A 19 -3.92 0.46 -20.49
C GLY A 19 -4.03 1.60 -19.51
N LEU A 20 -3.39 2.73 -19.73
CA LEU A 20 -3.55 3.90 -18.86
C LEU A 20 -4.92 4.53 -19.05
N THR A 21 -5.62 4.79 -17.95
CA THR A 21 -6.96 5.36 -17.98
C THR A 21 -7.01 6.85 -17.67
N GLY A 22 -5.95 7.38 -17.05
CA GLY A 22 -5.94 8.74 -16.52
C GLY A 22 -6.51 8.83 -15.11
N ASN A 23 -6.87 7.70 -14.50
CA ASN A 23 -7.44 7.70 -13.15
C ASN A 23 -6.40 7.73 -12.04
N ALA A 24 -5.13 7.45 -12.35
CA ALA A 24 -4.09 7.44 -11.33
C ALA A 24 -3.58 8.85 -10.96
N PRO A 25 -3.33 9.77 -11.91
CA PRO A 25 -2.81 11.09 -11.53
C PRO A 25 -3.61 11.84 -10.48
N PRO A 26 -4.96 11.83 -10.48
CA PRO A 26 -5.71 12.50 -9.42
C PRO A 26 -5.41 11.97 -8.02
N LEU A 27 -4.96 10.72 -7.91
CA LEU A 27 -4.62 10.16 -6.60
C LEU A 27 -3.43 10.86 -5.96
N LEU A 28 -2.51 11.39 -6.77
CA LEU A 28 -1.38 12.15 -6.22
C LEU A 28 -1.87 13.40 -5.49
N ARG A 29 -2.90 14.05 -6.01
CA ARG A 29 -3.49 15.22 -5.36
C ARG A 29 -4.18 14.84 -4.07
N GLU A 30 -4.90 13.72 -4.08
CA GLU A 30 -5.55 13.22 -2.87
C GLU A 30 -4.54 12.84 -1.81
N LEU A 31 -3.44 12.21 -2.21
CA LEU A 31 -2.37 11.86 -1.27
C LEU A 31 -1.76 13.09 -0.64
N LEU A 32 -1.56 14.15 -1.42
CA LEU A 32 -1.04 15.39 -0.88
C LEU A 32 -1.95 15.93 0.22
N GLU A 33 -3.26 15.93 -0.02
CA GLU A 33 -4.22 16.39 0.99
C GLU A 33 -4.20 15.51 2.24
N GLN A 34 -4.05 14.20 2.05
CA GLN A 34 -3.99 13.29 3.18
C GLN A 34 -2.70 13.49 4.00
N VAL A 35 -1.58 13.76 3.33
CA VAL A 35 -0.32 14.07 4.01
C VAL A 35 -0.45 15.36 4.80
N ARG A 36 -1.07 16.38 4.22
CA ARG A 36 -1.32 17.65 4.92
C ARG A 36 -2.14 17.43 6.18
N ARG A 37 -3.16 16.59 6.08
CA ARG A 37 -4.02 16.27 7.22
C ARG A 37 -3.27 15.48 8.29
N LEU A 38 -2.43 14.54 7.88
CA LEU A 38 -1.59 13.81 8.81
C LEU A 38 -0.70 14.76 9.62
N LEU A 39 -0.07 15.72 8.93
CA LEU A 39 0.79 16.68 9.60
C LEU A 39 0.00 17.61 10.51
N ALA A 40 -1.22 17.97 10.12
CA ALA A 40 -2.03 18.91 10.91
C ALA A 40 -2.70 18.25 12.10
N THR A 41 -3.12 17.00 11.98
CA THR A 41 -3.98 16.35 12.99
C THR A 41 -3.37 15.08 13.59
N GLY A 42 -2.39 14.49 12.93
CA GLY A 42 -1.86 13.19 13.32
C GLY A 42 -2.73 12.01 12.88
N GLU A 43 -3.84 12.28 12.18
CA GLU A 43 -4.78 11.23 11.79
C GLU A 43 -4.29 10.50 10.54
N PRO A 44 -4.16 9.18 10.58
CA PRO A 44 -3.81 8.40 9.40
C PRO A 44 -5.02 8.23 8.49
N SER A 45 -4.74 7.88 7.23
CA SER A 45 -5.78 7.60 6.25
C SER A 45 -5.27 6.55 5.28
N ALA A 46 -6.16 6.03 4.43
CA ALA A 46 -5.78 5.02 3.46
C ALA A 46 -6.65 5.14 2.22
N ILE A 47 -6.07 4.74 1.09
CA ILE A 47 -6.80 4.64 -0.18
C ILE A 47 -6.77 3.17 -0.56
N ASP A 48 -7.96 2.58 -0.75
CA ASP A 48 -8.08 1.20 -1.21
C ASP A 48 -7.99 1.19 -2.73
N LEU A 49 -6.84 0.79 -3.26
CA LEU A 49 -6.60 0.76 -4.70
C LEU A 49 -7.47 -0.28 -5.41
N SER A 50 -7.84 -1.35 -4.68
CA SER A 50 -8.66 -2.42 -5.25
C SER A 50 -10.10 -1.97 -5.49
N ALA A 51 -10.54 -0.93 -4.82
CA ALA A 51 -11.90 -0.40 -4.95
C ALA A 51 -12.02 0.66 -6.04
N LEU A 52 -10.92 1.00 -6.70
CA LEU A 52 -10.88 2.07 -7.69
C LEU A 52 -10.74 1.48 -9.10
N PRO A 53 -11.24 2.20 -10.13
CA PRO A 53 -11.15 1.73 -11.51
C PRO A 53 -9.74 1.97 -12.07
N LEU A 54 -8.78 1.22 -11.57
CA LEU A 54 -7.38 1.30 -11.95
C LEU A 54 -6.99 0.03 -12.69
N THR A 55 -6.26 0.19 -13.80
CA THR A 55 -5.69 -0.94 -14.51
C THR A 55 -4.32 -1.28 -13.93
N PRO A 56 -3.76 -2.46 -14.26
CA PRO A 56 -2.37 -2.75 -13.86
C PRO A 56 -1.39 -1.68 -14.34
N ALA A 57 -1.60 -1.11 -15.53
CA ALA A 57 -0.75 -0.04 -16.03
C ALA A 57 -0.87 1.22 -15.18
N ASP A 58 -2.08 1.54 -14.71
CA ASP A 58 -2.28 2.67 -13.80
C ASP A 58 -1.52 2.45 -12.49
N LEU A 59 -1.58 1.24 -11.95
CA LEU A 59 -0.89 0.90 -10.71
C LEU A 59 0.64 1.00 -10.87
N ASP A 60 1.15 0.49 -12.00
CA ASP A 60 2.58 0.57 -12.28
C ASP A 60 3.03 2.02 -12.41
N TRP A 61 2.21 2.85 -13.09
CA TRP A 61 2.51 4.27 -13.23
C TRP A 61 2.58 4.96 -11.87
N LEU A 62 1.61 4.66 -11.01
CA LEU A 62 1.54 5.28 -9.68
C LEU A 62 2.71 4.84 -8.82
N ARG A 63 3.05 3.55 -8.87
CA ARG A 63 4.17 3.00 -8.10
C ARG A 63 5.49 3.64 -8.56
N GLU A 64 5.65 3.83 -9.84
CA GLU A 64 6.85 4.46 -10.36
C GLU A 64 6.95 5.91 -9.94
N LYS A 65 5.83 6.63 -9.98
CA LYS A 65 5.82 8.05 -9.56
C LYS A 65 6.15 8.20 -8.09
N LEU A 66 5.58 7.36 -7.24
CA LEU A 66 5.83 7.46 -5.80
C LEU A 66 7.23 6.98 -5.44
N GLY A 67 7.79 6.05 -6.22
CA GLY A 67 9.14 5.56 -5.99
C GLY A 67 9.23 4.66 -4.76
N ALA A 68 10.47 4.34 -4.38
CA ALA A 68 10.75 3.45 -3.26
C ALA A 68 11.49 4.20 -2.16
N GLY A 69 11.10 3.95 -0.92
CA GLY A 69 11.79 4.47 0.25
C GLY A 69 12.76 3.45 0.82
N GLU A 70 13.17 3.68 2.06
CA GLU A 70 14.19 2.86 2.70
C GLU A 70 13.63 1.77 3.59
N ILE A 71 12.33 1.79 3.87
CA ILE A 71 11.72 0.87 4.82
C ILE A 71 10.81 -0.11 4.09
N SER A 72 11.04 -1.39 4.32
CA SER A 72 10.23 -2.46 3.78
C SER A 72 9.96 -3.45 4.90
N VAL A 73 8.67 -3.75 5.12
CA VAL A 73 8.23 -4.66 6.17
C VAL A 73 7.46 -5.80 5.53
N THR A 74 7.76 -7.02 5.96
CA THR A 74 7.03 -8.20 5.53
C THR A 74 6.44 -8.88 6.76
N LEU A 75 5.14 -9.14 6.70
CA LEU A 75 4.42 -9.83 7.76
C LEU A 75 3.94 -11.18 7.24
N GLN A 76 4.07 -12.21 8.06
CA GLN A 76 3.62 -13.56 7.71
C GLN A 76 2.48 -13.93 8.67
N ALA A 77 1.25 -13.84 8.19
CA ALA A 77 0.07 -14.21 8.96
C ALA A 77 -1.07 -14.49 7.99
N ASN A 78 -1.47 -15.76 7.85
CA ASN A 78 -2.52 -16.16 6.91
C ASN A 78 -2.27 -15.64 5.50
N GLY A 79 -1.00 -15.67 5.08
CA GLY A 79 -0.53 -15.07 3.85
C GLY A 79 0.47 -13.98 4.15
N GLU A 80 1.10 -13.48 3.11
CA GLU A 80 2.14 -12.47 3.25
C GLU A 80 1.58 -11.08 3.02
N SER A 81 1.95 -10.13 3.88
CA SER A 81 1.65 -8.72 3.67
C SER A 81 2.96 -7.96 3.60
N THR A 82 3.09 -7.09 2.60
CA THR A 82 4.27 -6.25 2.45
C THR A 82 3.84 -4.79 2.61
N LEU A 83 4.62 -4.05 3.41
CA LEU A 83 4.38 -2.64 3.66
C LEU A 83 5.66 -1.92 3.29
N ASN A 84 5.63 -1.23 2.16
CA ASN A 84 6.82 -0.57 1.64
C ASN A 84 6.63 0.93 1.69
N GLU A 85 7.53 1.63 2.40
CA GLU A 85 7.52 3.07 2.35
C GLU A 85 7.90 3.50 0.94
N THR A 86 7.17 4.49 0.41
CA THR A 86 7.46 5.04 -0.91
C THR A 86 8.56 6.09 -0.80
N GLY A 87 8.92 6.71 -1.92
CA GLY A 87 9.85 7.81 -1.93
C GLY A 87 9.33 9.06 -1.22
N CYS A 88 8.03 9.07 -0.85
CA CYS A 88 7.44 10.14 -0.05
C CYS A 88 7.28 9.60 1.38
N PRO A 89 8.12 10.02 2.34
CA PRO A 89 8.00 9.52 3.71
C PRO A 89 6.61 9.75 4.27
N GLY A 90 6.07 8.73 4.95
CA GLY A 90 4.71 8.76 5.46
C GLY A 90 3.67 8.24 4.48
N VAL A 91 4.07 7.90 3.27
CA VAL A 91 3.19 7.30 2.26
C VAL A 91 3.68 5.88 2.02
N TRP A 92 2.83 4.90 2.31
CA TRP A 92 3.18 3.47 2.30
C TRP A 92 2.35 2.72 1.28
N TRP A 93 3.00 1.85 0.53
CA TRP A 93 2.29 0.94 -0.38
C TRP A 93 2.15 -0.41 0.31
N VAL A 94 0.91 -0.83 0.53
CA VAL A 94 0.60 -2.05 1.28
C VAL A 94 -0.04 -3.05 0.35
N THR A 95 0.49 -4.27 0.32
CA THR A 95 -0.05 -5.35 -0.51
C THR A 95 -0.30 -6.56 0.37
N HIS A 96 -1.52 -7.09 0.31
CA HIS A 96 -1.88 -8.31 1.04
C HIS A 96 -2.01 -9.46 0.05
N HIS A 97 -1.49 -10.61 0.45
CA HIS A 97 -1.58 -11.86 -0.31
C HIS A 97 -2.31 -12.91 0.51
N ASN A 98 -2.98 -13.84 -0.17
CA ASN A 98 -3.53 -15.00 0.52
C ASN A 98 -2.45 -16.07 0.68
N GLU A 99 -2.83 -17.21 1.26
CA GLU A 99 -1.88 -18.29 1.53
C GLU A 99 -1.33 -18.92 0.26
N GLN A 100 -2.01 -18.74 -0.88
CA GLN A 100 -1.56 -19.24 -2.17
C GLN A 100 -0.68 -18.22 -2.91
N GLY A 101 -0.43 -17.06 -2.31
CA GLY A 101 0.43 -16.04 -2.90
C GLY A 101 -0.27 -15.08 -3.84
N ALA A 102 -1.59 -15.16 -3.98
CA ALA A 102 -2.32 -14.23 -4.84
C ALA A 102 -2.61 -12.92 -4.11
N VAL A 103 -2.51 -11.81 -4.82
CA VAL A 103 -2.82 -10.49 -4.27
C VAL A 103 -4.32 -10.41 -3.99
N THR A 104 -4.68 -10.10 -2.74
CA THR A 104 -6.08 -9.96 -2.33
C THR A 104 -6.50 -8.51 -2.24
N SER A 105 -5.58 -7.61 -1.89
CA SER A 105 -5.89 -6.18 -1.81
C SER A 105 -4.61 -5.37 -1.83
N GLN A 106 -4.73 -4.11 -2.24
CA GLN A 106 -3.64 -3.15 -2.22
C GLN A 106 -4.16 -1.82 -1.73
N PHE A 107 -3.38 -1.19 -0.86
CA PHE A 107 -3.72 0.10 -0.27
C PHE A 107 -2.52 1.04 -0.36
N ILE A 108 -2.81 2.35 -0.35
CA ILE A 108 -1.80 3.33 0.00
C ILE A 108 -2.22 3.89 1.35
N GLU A 109 -1.35 3.71 2.36
CA GLU A 109 -1.60 4.25 3.69
C GLU A 109 -0.77 5.49 3.90
N VAL A 110 -1.38 6.52 4.46
CA VAL A 110 -0.71 7.76 4.81
C VAL A 110 -0.67 7.82 6.32
N THR A 111 0.51 7.58 6.89
CA THR A 111 0.67 7.45 8.33
C THR A 111 2.15 7.55 8.68
N PHE A 112 2.46 7.88 9.93
CA PHE A 112 3.83 7.86 10.40
C PHE A 112 4.35 6.42 10.50
N VAL A 113 3.53 5.51 11.07
CA VAL A 113 3.85 4.08 11.17
C VAL A 113 2.56 3.31 10.92
N PRO A 114 2.55 2.38 9.94
CA PRO A 114 1.34 1.57 9.71
C PRO A 114 0.94 0.79 10.95
N GLU A 115 -0.35 0.72 11.19
CA GLU A 115 -0.91 0.06 12.37
C GLU A 115 -0.49 -1.41 12.46
N LEU A 116 -0.40 -2.09 11.32
CA LEU A 116 -0.01 -3.50 11.28
C LEU A 116 1.42 -3.74 11.76
N VAL A 117 2.26 -2.72 11.75
CA VAL A 117 3.66 -2.85 12.19
C VAL A 117 3.78 -2.69 13.69
N LYS A 118 2.81 -2.05 14.32
CA LYS A 118 2.87 -1.78 15.75
C LYS A 118 2.48 -3.01 16.54
N ALA A 119 3.20 -3.26 17.63
CA ALA A 119 2.79 -4.30 18.58
C ALA A 119 1.52 -3.87 19.28
N HIS A 120 0.56 -4.79 19.37
CA HIS A 120 -0.68 -4.52 20.08
C HIS A 120 -0.41 -4.58 21.59
N PRO A 121 -1.01 -3.68 22.40
CA PRO A 121 -0.75 -3.67 23.84
C PRO A 121 -1.01 -5.01 24.52
N GLN A 122 -2.00 -5.77 24.07
CA GLN A 122 -2.28 -7.09 24.64
C GLN A 122 -1.14 -8.07 24.37
N ASP A 123 -0.54 -7.99 23.18
CA ASP A 123 0.59 -8.84 22.84
C ASP A 123 1.84 -8.45 23.62
N VAL A 124 2.01 -7.16 23.87
CA VAL A 124 3.13 -6.68 24.70
C VAL A 124 3.00 -7.20 26.13
N ALA A 125 1.77 -7.25 26.66
CA ALA A 125 1.52 -7.81 27.98
C ALA A 125 1.88 -9.28 28.06
N ILE A 126 1.56 -10.04 27.00
CA ILE A 126 1.95 -11.44 26.90
C ILE A 126 3.47 -11.56 26.85
N GLY A 127 4.12 -10.67 26.10
CA GLY A 127 5.60 -10.64 26.04
C GLY A 127 6.22 -10.37 27.40
N GLN A 128 5.61 -9.54 28.21
CA GLN A 128 6.07 -9.28 29.57
C GLN A 128 6.04 -10.57 30.39
N GLU A 129 4.93 -11.31 30.33
CA GLU A 129 4.81 -12.57 31.06
C GLU A 129 5.87 -13.58 30.60
N GLN A 130 6.11 -13.65 29.31
CA GLN A 130 7.12 -14.55 28.77
C GLN A 130 8.51 -14.20 29.27
N LEU A 131 8.84 -12.92 29.33
CA LEU A 131 10.14 -12.47 29.84
C LEU A 131 10.27 -12.81 31.32
N GLU A 132 9.20 -12.63 32.10
CA GLU A 132 9.22 -12.98 33.52
C GLU A 132 9.49 -14.46 33.73
N LEU A 133 8.85 -15.31 32.90
CA LEU A 133 9.09 -16.75 32.96
C LEU A 133 10.55 -17.11 32.59
N MET A 134 11.09 -16.46 31.55
CA MET A 134 12.48 -16.70 31.16
C MET A 134 13.45 -16.36 32.29
N ILE A 135 13.17 -15.25 32.98
CA ILE A 135 14.03 -14.83 34.13
C ILE A 135 13.91 -15.81 35.28
N SER A 136 12.69 -16.33 35.52
CA SER A 136 12.48 -17.29 36.59
C SER A 136 13.27 -18.58 36.38
N ASP A 137 13.55 -18.94 35.13
CA ASP A 137 14.23 -20.17 34.78
C ASP A 137 15.76 -20.03 34.76
N LEU A 138 16.29 -18.86 35.05
CA LEU A 138 17.75 -18.65 35.08
C LEU A 138 18.44 -19.30 36.28
#